data_249dc7ee431918c28a0e249f116af654
#
_entry.id   249dc7ee431918c28a0e249f116af654
#
_cell.length_a   1.000
_cell.length_b   1.000
_cell.length_c   1.000
_cell.angle_alpha   90.00
_cell.angle_beta   90.00
_cell.angle_gamma   90.00
#
_symmetry.space_group_name_H-M   'P 1'
#
loop_
_entity.id
_entity.type
_entity.pdbx_description
1 polymer ?
#
loop_
_entity_poly.entity_id
_entity_poly.type
_entity_poly.pdbx_seq_one_letter_code
_entity_poly.pdbx_strand_id
1 'polypeptide(L)'
;MDQYHNPANPAAHEASTGPELWAQTAGRITHFVAGVGTGGTITGIGRYLHEQNAAVVVVGADPAGSVFSGGSAQPYLTEGVGEDFWPATYDTDVCDTIVRVSDRDAFLTARQATAAEGILMGESCGTALWAALQVARTTDDPAALFVVLLPDSGRNYVGKLYSDAWLRSAGLLATDEQVADYDWRATQLGPVVQRDRTA
;
A
#
# COMPACT_ATOMS: atom_id res chain seq x y z
N MET A 1 23.13 4.93 9.39
CA MET A 1 21.66 4.86 9.62
C MET A 1 21.22 3.49 9.16
N ASP A 2 20.41 2.82 9.94
CA ASP A 2 19.88 1.47 9.63
C ASP A 2 18.36 1.53 9.68
N GLN A 3 17.72 1.65 8.52
CA GLN A 3 16.26 1.83 8.45
C GLN A 3 15.47 0.55 8.77
N TYR A 4 16.13 -0.61 8.76
CA TYR A 4 15.50 -1.90 9.00
C TYR A 4 15.52 -2.35 10.45
N HIS A 5 16.42 -1.78 11.28
CA HIS A 5 16.58 -2.17 12.68
C HIS A 5 16.47 -1.00 13.66
N ASN A 6 16.60 0.24 13.20
CA ASN A 6 16.56 1.39 14.09
C ASN A 6 15.12 1.70 14.55
N PRO A 7 14.80 1.59 15.85
CA PRO A 7 13.46 1.84 16.38
C PRO A 7 13.02 3.30 16.22
N ALA A 8 13.93 4.22 15.95
CA ALA A 8 13.58 5.60 15.61
C ALA A 8 12.75 5.72 14.32
N ASN A 9 12.82 4.72 13.43
CA ASN A 9 12.00 4.69 12.22
C ASN A 9 10.49 4.64 12.56
N PRO A 10 9.93 3.62 13.20
CA PRO A 10 8.51 3.64 13.57
C PRO A 10 8.19 4.73 14.59
N ALA A 11 9.08 5.01 15.55
CA ALA A 11 8.84 6.03 16.57
C ALA A 11 8.62 7.44 15.98
N ALA A 12 9.31 7.79 14.89
CA ALA A 12 9.12 9.07 14.23
C ALA A 12 7.69 9.21 13.66
N HIS A 13 7.17 8.16 13.04
CA HIS A 13 5.80 8.16 12.50
C HIS A 13 4.73 8.13 13.59
N GLU A 14 4.98 7.42 14.68
CA GLU A 14 4.11 7.38 15.85
C GLU A 14 4.00 8.75 16.53
N ALA A 15 5.12 9.47 16.62
CA ALA A 15 5.19 10.78 17.27
C ALA A 15 4.72 11.95 16.37
N SER A 16 4.66 11.78 15.05
CA SER A 16 4.36 12.88 14.12
C SER A 16 3.28 12.54 13.09
N THR A 17 3.52 11.59 12.19
CA THR A 17 2.62 11.31 11.05
C THR A 17 1.26 10.77 11.51
N GLY A 18 1.24 9.89 12.50
CA GLY A 18 0.00 9.38 13.10
C GLY A 18 -0.87 10.47 13.70
N PRO A 19 -0.34 11.33 14.61
CA PRO A 19 -1.03 12.50 15.13
C PRO A 19 -1.55 13.45 14.05
N GLU A 20 -0.75 13.71 13.02
CA GLU A 20 -1.15 14.57 11.90
C GLU A 20 -2.37 14.02 11.16
N LEU A 21 -2.35 12.75 10.78
CA LEU A 21 -3.47 12.07 10.10
C LEU A 21 -4.73 12.08 10.97
N TRP A 22 -4.60 11.79 12.25
CA TRP A 22 -5.72 11.81 13.18
C TRP A 22 -6.36 13.20 13.29
N ALA A 23 -5.52 14.23 13.41
CA ALA A 23 -6.01 15.62 13.48
C ALA A 23 -6.68 16.07 12.18
N GLN A 24 -6.07 15.78 11.01
CA GLN A 24 -6.60 16.16 9.70
C GLN A 24 -7.92 15.47 9.38
N THR A 25 -8.13 14.25 9.87
CA THR A 25 -9.40 13.52 9.71
C THR A 25 -10.41 13.83 10.83
N ALA A 26 -10.05 14.67 11.79
CA ALA A 26 -10.84 14.95 12.98
C ALA A 26 -11.25 13.66 13.71
N GLY A 27 -10.35 12.67 13.77
CA GLY A 27 -10.58 11.38 14.40
C GLY A 27 -11.59 10.47 13.68
N ARG A 28 -12.00 10.80 12.45
CA ARG A 28 -13.00 10.05 11.69
C ARG A 28 -12.43 8.95 10.80
N ILE A 29 -11.10 8.82 10.73
CA ILE A 29 -10.44 7.76 9.97
C ILE A 29 -10.92 6.38 10.44
N THR A 30 -11.34 5.54 9.50
CA THR A 30 -11.75 4.15 9.74
C THR A 30 -10.76 3.15 9.17
N HIS A 31 -10.09 3.50 8.08
CA HIS A 31 -9.12 2.64 7.42
C HIS A 31 -7.86 3.44 7.08
N PHE A 32 -6.70 2.90 7.47
CA PHE A 32 -5.40 3.41 7.06
C PHE A 32 -4.73 2.38 6.16
N VAL A 33 -4.28 2.79 4.98
CA VAL A 33 -3.67 1.90 3.99
C VAL A 33 -2.29 2.42 3.61
N ALA A 34 -1.28 1.57 3.70
CA ALA A 34 0.08 1.89 3.28
C ALA A 34 0.80 0.68 2.69
N GLY A 35 1.73 0.92 1.78
CA GLY A 35 2.70 -0.09 1.35
C GLY A 35 3.64 -0.47 2.49
N VAL A 36 4.05 -1.73 2.53
CA VAL A 36 4.98 -2.25 3.55
C VAL A 36 6.35 -2.49 2.92
N GLY A 37 7.35 -1.69 3.29
CA GLY A 37 8.77 -1.92 3.02
C GLY A 37 9.49 -2.22 4.34
N THR A 38 10.25 -1.26 4.90
CA THR A 38 10.85 -1.41 6.24
C THR A 38 9.82 -1.64 7.35
N GLY A 39 8.54 -1.37 7.08
CA GLY A 39 7.46 -1.47 8.05
C GLY A 39 7.37 -0.30 9.02
N GLY A 40 8.37 0.60 9.06
CA GLY A 40 8.41 1.68 10.05
C GLY A 40 7.21 2.62 9.98
N THR A 41 6.82 3.01 8.77
CA THR A 41 5.69 3.92 8.54
C THR A 41 4.37 3.31 9.03
N ILE A 42 4.04 2.11 8.57
CA ILE A 42 2.78 1.46 8.91
C ILE A 42 2.73 1.08 10.39
N THR A 43 3.87 0.67 10.97
CA THR A 43 3.99 0.36 12.39
C THR A 43 3.74 1.59 13.25
N GLY A 44 4.44 2.69 12.99
CA GLY A 44 4.30 3.89 13.82
C GLY A 44 2.91 4.52 13.71
N ILE A 45 2.41 4.69 12.49
CA ILE A 45 1.07 5.24 12.28
C ILE A 45 -0.01 4.31 12.85
N GLY A 46 0.09 3.01 12.56
CA GLY A 46 -0.89 2.04 13.02
C GLY A 46 -0.98 1.95 14.53
N ARG A 47 0.15 1.92 15.25
CA ARG A 47 0.18 1.97 16.72
C ARG A 47 -0.54 3.20 17.25
N TYR A 48 -0.18 4.39 16.75
CA TYR A 48 -0.84 5.62 17.16
C TYR A 48 -2.36 5.58 16.91
N LEU A 49 -2.78 5.17 15.72
CA LEU A 49 -4.21 5.10 15.38
C LEU A 49 -4.96 4.12 16.27
N HIS A 50 -4.38 2.96 16.59
CA HIS A 50 -4.99 1.98 17.49
C HIS A 50 -5.08 2.47 18.94
N GLU A 51 -4.11 3.27 19.41
CA GLU A 51 -4.21 3.94 20.71
C GLU A 51 -5.36 4.94 20.77
N GLN A 52 -5.63 5.65 19.66
CA GLN A 52 -6.74 6.60 19.60
C GLN A 52 -8.10 5.90 19.45
N ASN A 53 -8.15 4.88 18.60
CA ASN A 53 -9.37 4.10 18.35
C ASN A 53 -8.97 2.70 17.83
N ALA A 54 -9.14 1.70 18.67
CA ALA A 54 -8.81 0.31 18.34
C ALA A 54 -9.65 -0.28 17.17
N ALA A 55 -10.74 0.38 16.78
CA ALA A 55 -11.57 -0.04 15.65
C ALA A 55 -11.05 0.45 14.28
N VAL A 56 -10.02 1.29 14.24
CA VAL A 56 -9.37 1.66 12.97
C VAL A 56 -8.73 0.43 12.36
N VAL A 57 -9.01 0.18 11.10
CA VAL A 57 -8.45 -0.96 10.33
C VAL A 57 -7.16 -0.51 9.66
N VAL A 58 -6.05 -1.18 9.96
CA VAL A 58 -4.75 -0.95 9.34
C VAL A 58 -4.50 -2.00 8.25
N VAL A 59 -4.35 -1.53 7.02
CA VAL A 59 -4.19 -2.37 5.83
C VAL A 59 -2.78 -2.22 5.27
N GLY A 60 -2.02 -3.31 5.29
CA GLY A 60 -0.74 -3.41 4.59
C GLY A 60 -0.95 -3.77 3.12
N ALA A 61 -0.32 -3.03 2.21
CA ALA A 61 -0.27 -3.38 0.81
C ALA A 61 1.11 -3.95 0.47
N ASP A 62 1.13 -5.17 -0.08
CA ASP A 62 2.33 -5.96 -0.28
C ASP A 62 2.46 -6.44 -1.73
N PRO A 63 3.58 -6.21 -2.43
CA PRO A 63 3.74 -6.71 -3.78
C PRO A 63 3.77 -8.24 -3.82
N ALA A 64 3.16 -8.80 -4.86
CA ALA A 64 3.21 -10.24 -5.10
C ALA A 64 4.67 -10.68 -5.31
N GLY A 65 5.19 -11.49 -4.40
CA GLY A 65 6.60 -11.88 -4.35
C GLY A 65 7.33 -11.48 -3.08
N SER A 66 6.79 -10.54 -2.31
CA SER A 66 7.27 -10.22 -0.97
C SER A 66 6.80 -11.25 0.07
N VAL A 67 7.46 -11.24 1.24
CA VAL A 67 7.16 -12.21 2.33
C VAL A 67 5.98 -11.81 3.20
N PHE A 68 5.55 -10.53 3.22
CA PHE A 68 4.57 -10.04 4.19
C PHE A 68 3.18 -10.62 3.99
N SER A 69 2.77 -10.88 2.74
CA SER A 69 1.50 -11.52 2.42
C SER A 69 1.58 -13.05 2.38
N GLY A 70 2.67 -13.62 2.90
CA GLY A 70 2.92 -15.07 2.99
C GLY A 70 3.54 -15.65 1.72
N GLY A 71 4.19 -16.79 1.87
CA GLY A 71 4.92 -17.46 0.81
C GLY A 71 6.44 -17.21 0.85
N SER A 72 7.15 -17.72 -0.15
CA SER A 72 8.58 -17.46 -0.35
C SER A 72 8.79 -16.23 -1.22
N ALA A 73 9.90 -15.52 -0.98
CA ALA A 73 10.30 -14.38 -1.80
C ALA A 73 10.43 -14.76 -3.28
N GLN A 74 9.86 -13.96 -4.15
CA GLN A 74 9.90 -14.07 -5.60
C GLN A 74 10.22 -12.69 -6.21
N PRO A 75 10.76 -12.59 -7.41
CA PRO A 75 10.97 -11.31 -8.07
C PRO A 75 9.67 -10.55 -8.31
N TYR A 76 9.70 -9.25 -8.10
CA TYR A 76 8.65 -8.28 -8.47
C TYR A 76 9.33 -6.99 -8.97
N LEU A 77 8.54 -6.08 -9.56
CA LEU A 77 9.05 -4.88 -10.23
C LEU A 77 8.81 -3.60 -9.42
N THR A 78 7.82 -3.60 -8.54
CA THR A 78 7.47 -2.43 -7.73
C THR A 78 8.60 -2.07 -6.78
N GLU A 79 9.08 -0.81 -6.83
CA GLU A 79 10.13 -0.30 -5.97
C GLU A 79 9.56 0.32 -4.69
N GLY A 80 10.34 0.27 -3.60
CA GLY A 80 10.04 0.96 -2.34
C GLY A 80 9.08 0.25 -1.38
N VAL A 81 8.56 -0.91 -1.76
CA VAL A 81 7.71 -1.77 -0.93
C VAL A 81 8.06 -3.23 -1.16
N GLY A 82 7.70 -4.07 -0.20
CA GLY A 82 8.01 -5.50 -0.21
C GLY A 82 9.44 -5.76 0.23
N GLU A 83 9.65 -6.94 0.81
CA GLU A 83 10.96 -7.44 1.24
C GLU A 83 11.03 -8.96 1.07
N ASP A 84 12.24 -9.51 1.11
CA ASP A 84 12.52 -10.94 1.15
C ASP A 84 12.82 -11.45 2.58
N PHE A 85 12.75 -10.58 3.57
CA PHE A 85 12.93 -10.84 5.00
C PHE A 85 11.98 -9.99 5.85
N TRP A 86 11.94 -10.25 7.16
CA TRP A 86 11.13 -9.50 8.13
C TRP A 86 11.99 -8.43 8.83
N PRO A 87 11.78 -7.13 8.56
CA PRO A 87 12.49 -6.05 9.23
C PRO A 87 12.16 -5.98 10.71
N ALA A 88 13.14 -5.65 11.56
CA ALA A 88 12.91 -5.45 13.00
C ALA A 88 12.06 -4.20 13.31
N THR A 89 11.96 -3.28 12.37
CA THR A 89 11.12 -2.07 12.46
C THR A 89 9.66 -2.31 12.08
N TYR A 90 9.33 -3.51 11.57
CA TYR A 90 7.96 -3.89 11.27
C TYR A 90 7.34 -4.68 12.43
N ASP A 91 6.30 -4.11 13.01
CA ASP A 91 5.45 -4.80 13.98
C ASP A 91 4.45 -5.67 13.22
N THR A 92 4.63 -6.99 13.35
CA THR A 92 3.79 -7.95 12.62
C THR A 92 2.33 -7.90 13.04
N ASP A 93 2.01 -7.36 14.20
CA ASP A 93 0.66 -7.34 14.77
C ASP A 93 -0.08 -6.03 14.47
N VAL A 94 0.58 -5.05 13.84
CA VAL A 94 -0.01 -3.75 13.54
C VAL A 94 -1.04 -3.79 12.42
N CYS A 95 -0.84 -4.66 11.41
CA CYS A 95 -1.76 -4.78 10.30
C CYS A 95 -2.91 -5.75 10.63
N ASP A 96 -4.15 -5.29 10.48
CA ASP A 96 -5.34 -6.14 10.54
C ASP A 96 -5.46 -7.03 9.30
N THR A 97 -5.03 -6.47 8.17
CA THR A 97 -5.15 -7.07 6.85
C THR A 97 -3.92 -6.77 6.03
N ILE A 98 -3.39 -7.76 5.32
CA ILE A 98 -2.36 -7.57 4.30
C ILE A 98 -2.94 -8.00 2.96
N VAL A 99 -2.93 -7.11 1.99
CA VAL A 99 -3.42 -7.32 0.63
C VAL A 99 -2.26 -7.50 -0.31
N ARG A 100 -2.21 -8.66 -0.98
CA ARG A 100 -1.22 -8.95 -2.02
C ARG A 100 -1.62 -8.27 -3.32
N VAL A 101 -0.69 -7.52 -3.91
CA VAL A 101 -0.92 -6.72 -5.13
C VAL A 101 0.07 -7.15 -6.20
N SER A 102 -0.40 -7.44 -7.41
CA SER A 102 0.49 -7.71 -8.54
C SER A 102 1.14 -6.42 -9.05
N ASP A 103 2.32 -6.53 -9.68
CA ASP A 103 2.96 -5.39 -10.34
C ASP A 103 2.03 -4.74 -11.38
N ARG A 104 1.31 -5.57 -12.17
CA ARG A 104 0.36 -5.07 -13.15
C ARG A 104 -0.72 -4.21 -12.50
N ASP A 105 -1.35 -4.70 -11.43
CA ASP A 105 -2.40 -3.97 -10.73
C ASP A 105 -1.88 -2.68 -10.11
N ALA A 106 -0.70 -2.72 -9.50
CA ALA A 106 -0.05 -1.55 -8.94
C ALA A 106 0.22 -0.48 -10.01
N PHE A 107 0.89 -0.85 -11.10
CA PHE A 107 1.31 0.08 -12.13
C PHE A 107 0.12 0.68 -12.90
N LEU A 108 -0.85 -0.13 -13.30
CA LEU A 108 -2.00 0.37 -14.05
C LEU A 108 -2.92 1.22 -13.17
N THR A 109 -3.09 0.87 -11.89
CA THR A 109 -3.84 1.70 -10.94
C THR A 109 -3.17 3.07 -10.71
N ALA A 110 -1.84 3.12 -10.53
CA ALA A 110 -1.11 4.38 -10.39
C ALA A 110 -1.29 5.28 -11.63
N ARG A 111 -1.22 4.69 -12.83
CA ARG A 111 -1.41 5.40 -14.10
C ARG A 111 -2.83 5.98 -14.24
N GLN A 112 -3.85 5.16 -13.97
CA GLN A 112 -5.24 5.61 -14.03
C GLN A 112 -5.54 6.68 -12.99
N ALA A 113 -5.11 6.49 -11.75
CA ALA A 113 -5.30 7.47 -10.70
C ALA A 113 -4.57 8.78 -10.99
N THR A 114 -3.35 8.72 -11.55
CA THR A 114 -2.63 9.92 -12.00
C THR A 114 -3.43 10.68 -13.06
N ALA A 115 -4.04 9.97 -14.03
CA ALA A 115 -4.83 10.61 -15.08
C ALA A 115 -6.14 11.20 -14.55
N ALA A 116 -6.76 10.54 -13.56
CA ALA A 116 -8.03 10.97 -12.98
C ALA A 116 -7.88 12.15 -12.03
N GLU A 117 -6.83 12.13 -11.18
CA GLU A 117 -6.67 13.07 -10.07
C GLU A 117 -5.63 14.16 -10.34
N GLY A 118 -4.85 14.04 -11.42
CA GLY A 118 -3.77 14.99 -11.73
C GLY A 118 -2.58 14.92 -10.76
N ILE A 119 -2.48 13.86 -9.96
CA ILE A 119 -1.39 13.63 -9.01
C ILE A 119 -0.42 12.61 -9.61
N LEU A 120 0.81 13.03 -9.89
CA LEU A 120 1.83 12.16 -10.47
C LEU A 120 2.36 11.19 -9.39
N MET A 121 1.86 9.96 -9.38
CA MET A 121 2.10 8.94 -8.35
C MET A 121 3.29 8.04 -8.72
N GLY A 122 4.02 7.54 -7.71
CA GLY A 122 5.03 6.50 -7.89
C GLY A 122 4.44 5.09 -7.91
N GLU A 123 5.30 4.10 -8.07
CA GLU A 123 4.91 2.68 -8.23
C GLU A 123 4.22 2.13 -6.98
N SER A 124 4.81 2.34 -5.80
CA SER A 124 4.25 1.91 -4.51
C SER A 124 2.96 2.62 -4.12
N CYS A 125 2.71 3.83 -4.66
CA CYS A 125 1.43 4.50 -4.52
C CYS A 125 0.29 3.68 -5.15
N GLY A 126 0.55 3.10 -6.32
CA GLY A 126 -0.41 2.21 -6.99
C GLY A 126 -0.69 0.95 -6.20
N THR A 127 0.34 0.37 -5.56
CA THR A 127 0.18 -0.78 -4.66
C THR A 127 -0.76 -0.45 -3.50
N ALA A 128 -0.52 0.66 -2.80
CA ALA A 128 -1.36 1.09 -1.68
C ALA A 128 -2.79 1.44 -2.14
N LEU A 129 -2.92 2.17 -3.24
CA LEU A 129 -4.23 2.58 -3.76
C LEU A 129 -5.07 1.39 -4.23
N TRP A 130 -4.46 0.43 -4.96
CA TRP A 130 -5.17 -0.77 -5.38
C TRP A 130 -5.68 -1.57 -4.18
N ALA A 131 -4.84 -1.77 -3.16
CA ALA A 131 -5.24 -2.44 -1.93
C ALA A 131 -6.41 -1.74 -1.25
N ALA A 132 -6.37 -0.40 -1.15
CA ALA A 132 -7.46 0.40 -0.59
C ALA A 132 -8.76 0.23 -1.37
N LEU A 133 -8.70 0.27 -2.71
CA LEU A 133 -9.88 0.08 -3.57
C LEU A 133 -10.50 -1.32 -3.39
N GLN A 134 -9.67 -2.35 -3.21
CA GLN A 134 -10.18 -3.70 -2.98
C GLN A 134 -10.87 -3.84 -1.62
N VAL A 135 -10.28 -3.29 -0.55
CA VAL A 135 -10.90 -3.30 0.79
C VAL A 135 -12.19 -2.48 0.79
N ALA A 136 -12.19 -1.31 0.15
CA ALA A 136 -13.37 -0.45 0.07
C ALA A 136 -14.57 -1.14 -0.62
N ARG A 137 -14.34 -2.01 -1.62
CA ARG A 137 -15.40 -2.79 -2.28
C ARG A 137 -16.13 -3.75 -1.36
N THR A 138 -15.51 -4.19 -0.29
CA THR A 138 -16.06 -5.15 0.68
C THR A 138 -16.48 -4.51 1.99
N THR A 139 -16.34 -3.18 2.08
CA THR A 139 -16.72 -2.40 3.25
C THR A 139 -18.15 -1.89 3.08
N ASP A 140 -19.06 -2.34 3.93
CA ASP A 140 -20.49 -1.98 3.87
C ASP A 140 -20.85 -0.69 4.63
N ASP A 141 -19.85 -0.02 5.25
CA ASP A 141 -20.07 1.23 5.98
C ASP A 141 -20.00 2.44 5.03
N PRO A 142 -21.13 3.12 4.77
CA PRO A 142 -21.14 4.32 3.91
C PRO A 142 -20.43 5.53 4.54
N ALA A 143 -20.10 5.49 5.84
CA ALA A 143 -19.34 6.51 6.54
C ALA A 143 -17.85 6.18 6.61
N ALA A 144 -17.41 5.07 6.01
CA ALA A 144 -16.01 4.66 6.01
C ALA A 144 -15.11 5.74 5.39
N LEU A 145 -14.07 6.14 6.12
CA LEU A 145 -13.07 7.10 5.69
C LEU A 145 -11.72 6.41 5.54
N PHE A 146 -11.32 6.22 4.29
CA PHE A 146 -10.03 5.65 3.93
C PHE A 146 -8.98 6.74 3.81
N VAL A 147 -7.83 6.54 4.47
CA VAL A 147 -6.62 7.32 4.26
C VAL A 147 -5.57 6.41 3.63
N VAL A 148 -5.12 6.75 2.44
CA VAL A 148 -4.12 5.99 1.68
C VAL A 148 -2.82 6.79 1.62
N LEU A 149 -1.74 6.20 2.10
CA LEU A 149 -0.43 6.83 2.02
C LEU A 149 0.16 6.64 0.62
N LEU A 150 0.41 7.76 -0.06
CA LEU A 150 1.09 7.81 -1.36
C LEU A 150 2.51 8.38 -1.13
N PRO A 151 3.54 7.52 -0.98
CA PRO A 151 4.80 7.93 -0.36
C PRO A 151 5.72 8.75 -1.25
N ASP A 152 5.57 8.67 -2.58
CA ASP A 152 6.48 9.34 -3.49
C ASP A 152 5.81 9.82 -4.79
N SER A 153 6.63 10.48 -5.62
CA SER A 153 6.18 11.04 -6.89
C SER A 153 6.65 10.18 -8.07
N GLY A 154 5.82 10.05 -9.09
CA GLY A 154 6.13 9.39 -10.35
C GLY A 154 7.28 9.98 -11.16
N ARG A 155 7.86 11.12 -10.73
CA ARG A 155 8.98 11.77 -11.42
C ARG A 155 10.18 10.84 -11.64
N ASN A 156 10.43 9.92 -10.72
CA ASN A 156 11.54 8.97 -10.82
C ASN A 156 11.21 7.80 -11.75
N TYR A 157 9.96 7.62 -12.13
CA TYR A 157 9.45 6.46 -12.86
C TYR A 157 8.95 6.79 -14.28
N VAL A 158 9.28 7.99 -14.81
CA VAL A 158 8.82 8.42 -16.14
C VAL A 158 9.23 7.46 -17.25
N GLY A 159 10.42 6.88 -17.16
CA GLY A 159 10.92 5.89 -18.13
C GLY A 159 10.39 4.46 -17.94
N LYS A 160 9.70 4.19 -16.85
CA LYS A 160 9.14 2.89 -16.47
C LYS A 160 7.61 2.95 -16.42
N LEU A 161 7.06 3.28 -15.26
CA LEU A 161 5.64 3.37 -14.97
C LEU A 161 4.87 4.20 -16.01
N TYR A 162 5.43 5.32 -16.47
CA TYR A 162 4.79 6.23 -17.44
C TYR A 162 5.16 5.99 -18.89
N SER A 163 5.85 4.89 -19.20
CA SER A 163 6.21 4.46 -20.56
C SER A 163 5.42 3.22 -20.97
N ASP A 164 4.49 3.37 -21.91
CA ASP A 164 3.75 2.23 -22.43
C ASP A 164 4.66 1.19 -23.10
N ALA A 165 5.74 1.64 -23.75
CA ALA A 165 6.73 0.74 -24.34
C ALA A 165 7.42 -0.12 -23.26
N TRP A 166 7.76 0.50 -22.12
CA TRP A 166 8.35 -0.21 -21.01
C TRP A 166 7.34 -1.19 -20.37
N LEU A 167 6.10 -0.75 -20.13
CA LEU A 167 5.05 -1.61 -19.55
C LEU A 167 4.81 -2.84 -20.44
N ARG A 168 4.80 -2.68 -21.77
CA ARG A 168 4.68 -3.81 -22.70
C ARG A 168 5.91 -4.74 -22.65
N SER A 169 7.11 -4.18 -22.60
CA SER A 169 8.34 -4.99 -22.49
C SER A 169 8.43 -5.77 -21.18
N ALA A 170 7.84 -5.23 -20.11
CA ALA A 170 7.75 -5.86 -18.81
C ALA A 170 6.56 -6.85 -18.68
N GLY A 171 5.73 -6.97 -19.71
CA GLY A 171 4.55 -7.85 -19.70
C GLY A 171 3.38 -7.34 -18.85
N LEU A 172 3.41 -6.06 -18.47
CA LEU A 172 2.36 -5.43 -17.63
C LEU A 172 1.21 -4.84 -18.46
N LEU A 173 1.42 -4.61 -19.75
CA LEU A 173 0.42 -4.10 -20.69
C LEU A 173 0.49 -4.93 -21.98
N ALA A 174 -0.63 -5.47 -22.45
CA ALA A 174 -0.68 -6.21 -23.70
C ALA A 174 -0.44 -5.30 -24.91
N THR A 175 -0.07 -5.89 -26.06
CA THR A 175 0.32 -5.13 -27.27
C THR A 175 -0.80 -4.21 -27.78
N ASP A 176 -2.03 -4.66 -27.73
CA ASP A 176 -3.25 -3.98 -28.18
C ASP A 176 -4.05 -3.31 -27.06
N GLU A 177 -3.58 -3.42 -25.82
CA GLU A 177 -4.24 -2.85 -24.64
C GLU A 177 -3.81 -1.40 -24.42
N GLN A 178 -4.76 -0.57 -23.96
CA GLN A 178 -4.48 0.77 -23.43
C GLN A 178 -4.60 0.75 -21.92
N VAL A 179 -3.87 1.64 -21.23
CA VAL A 179 -3.98 1.78 -19.76
C VAL A 179 -5.41 2.09 -19.32
N ALA A 180 -6.16 2.81 -20.17
CA ALA A 180 -7.56 3.14 -19.90
C ALA A 180 -8.49 1.92 -19.91
N ASP A 181 -8.09 0.83 -20.56
CA ASP A 181 -8.89 -0.41 -20.66
C ASP A 181 -8.78 -1.27 -19.38
N TYR A 182 -7.79 -0.98 -18.53
CA TYR A 182 -7.63 -1.71 -17.27
C TYR A 182 -8.80 -1.44 -16.33
N ASP A 183 -9.49 -2.49 -15.93
CA ASP A 183 -10.56 -2.42 -14.93
C ASP A 183 -10.13 -3.09 -13.61
N TRP A 184 -9.72 -2.28 -12.66
CA TRP A 184 -9.34 -2.75 -11.33
C TRP A 184 -10.49 -3.47 -10.60
N ARG A 185 -11.76 -3.25 -11.03
CA ARG A 185 -12.94 -3.91 -10.45
C ARG A 185 -13.07 -5.35 -10.93
N ALA A 186 -12.58 -5.64 -12.12
CA ALA A 186 -12.59 -6.99 -12.69
C ALA A 186 -11.51 -7.89 -12.08
N THR A 187 -10.49 -7.30 -11.45
CA THR A 187 -9.41 -8.05 -10.82
C THR A 187 -9.90 -8.72 -9.54
N GLN A 188 -9.64 -10.02 -9.41
CA GLN A 188 -9.97 -10.73 -8.19
C GLN A 188 -9.07 -10.27 -7.04
N LEU A 189 -9.66 -10.15 -5.84
CA LEU A 189 -8.89 -9.98 -4.62
C LEU A 189 -7.84 -11.10 -4.55
N GLY A 190 -6.59 -10.70 -4.49
CA GLY A 190 -5.49 -11.61 -4.14
C GLY A 190 -5.68 -12.16 -2.72
N PRO A 191 -4.84 -13.11 -2.30
CA PRO A 191 -4.90 -13.61 -0.93
C PRO A 191 -4.85 -12.44 0.06
N VAL A 192 -5.87 -12.36 0.90
CA VAL A 192 -5.97 -11.42 2.01
C VAL A 192 -5.59 -12.19 3.27
N VAL A 193 -4.50 -11.80 3.89
CA VAL A 193 -4.12 -12.34 5.20
C VAL A 193 -4.83 -11.49 6.26
N GLN A 194 -5.90 -12.01 6.83
CA GLN A 194 -6.54 -11.41 8.00
C GLN A 194 -5.85 -11.92 9.26
N ARG A 195 -5.59 -11.04 10.21
CA ARG A 195 -5.08 -11.40 11.54
C ARG A 195 -6.21 -11.34 12.55
N ASP A 196 -6.28 -12.39 13.35
CA ASP A 196 -7.21 -12.47 14.46
C ASP A 196 -6.64 -11.69 15.66
N ARG A 197 -7.28 -10.57 16.02
CA ARG A 197 -6.92 -9.78 17.21
C ARG A 197 -7.53 -10.32 18.51
N THR A 198 -8.24 -11.41 18.46
CA THR A 198 -8.95 -11.98 19.64
C THR A 198 -8.09 -12.97 20.44
N ALA A 199 -6.79 -13.07 20.17
CA ALA A 199 -5.88 -13.95 20.91
C ALA A 199 -5.10 -13.19 21.97
#